data_478d9923640667937d423ba87c524193
#
_entry.id   478d9923640667937d423ba87c524193
#
_cell.length_a   1.000
_cell.length_b   1.000
_cell.length_c   1.000
_cell.angle_alpha   90.00
_cell.angle_beta   90.00
_cell.angle_gamma   90.00
#
_symmetry.space_group_name_H-M   'P 1'
#
loop_
_entity.id
_entity.type
_entity.pdbx_description
1 polymer ?
#
loop_
_entity_poly.entity_id
_entity_poly.type
_entity_poly.pdbx_seq_one_letter_code
_entity_poly.pdbx_strand_id
1 'polypeptide(L)'
;MQDYKRAVIIGSKQTFGKGTVQNVIPLDNIVRGNDHGDLGAIKLTTQKFYRINGGSTQLEGVKSDIVVPDRYSYIDLGERDQQNPLGWDKITPADYKVWDGYIDFDEAVKSSKERMAKNEQIRLIEENAKWLKEQQDENLISLNYDAYVSKEKEAKKRSEKFKSLRDYDSRLTFSSLQYEQELFTQDSVLREKRDRWHKDLARDIYVEEAVNVLKDLHKNNIKKKENELASVKG
;
A
#
# COMPACT_ATOMS: atom_id res chain seq x y z
N MET A 1 7.86 4.73 11.94
CA MET A 1 9.03 4.87 11.04
C MET A 1 8.97 6.20 10.30
N GLN A 2 7.85 6.54 9.65
CA GLN A 2 7.69 7.81 8.91
C GLN A 2 7.89 9.05 9.81
N ASP A 3 7.21 9.11 10.97
CA ASP A 3 7.33 10.25 11.89
C ASP A 3 8.75 10.45 12.45
N TYR A 4 9.52 9.39 12.59
CA TYR A 4 10.92 9.45 12.93
C TYR A 4 11.86 9.75 11.74
N LYS A 5 11.32 9.88 10.53
CA LYS A 5 12.08 10.02 9.28
C LYS A 5 13.14 8.92 9.07
N ARG A 6 12.82 7.69 9.46
CA ARG A 6 13.70 6.51 9.31
C ARG A 6 13.34 5.61 8.13
N ALA A 7 12.23 5.89 7.43
CA ALA A 7 11.80 5.11 6.27
C ALA A 7 11.03 6.01 5.30
N VAL A 8 11.15 5.71 4.02
CA VAL A 8 10.29 6.21 2.94
C VAL A 8 9.12 5.24 2.80
N ILE A 9 7.90 5.77 2.83
CA ILE A 9 6.68 4.99 2.65
C ILE A 9 6.29 5.05 1.17
N ILE A 10 6.23 3.89 0.53
CA ILE A 10 5.90 3.75 -0.89
C ILE A 10 4.63 2.91 -1.01
N GLY A 11 3.69 3.33 -1.84
CA GLY A 11 2.48 2.56 -2.09
C GLY A 11 1.32 3.41 -2.58
N SER A 12 0.09 2.91 -2.39
CA SER A 12 -1.13 3.64 -2.64
C SER A 12 -1.15 5.00 -1.93
N LYS A 13 -2.03 5.89 -2.33
CA LYS A 13 -2.12 7.26 -1.78
C LYS A 13 -2.06 7.30 -0.25
N GLN A 14 -2.70 6.35 0.41
CA GLN A 14 -2.75 6.22 1.87
C GLN A 14 -3.25 4.84 2.29
N THR A 15 -3.06 4.47 3.55
CA THR A 15 -3.69 3.28 4.14
C THR A 15 -5.19 3.52 4.36
N PHE A 16 -5.94 2.47 4.70
CA PHE A 16 -7.40 2.48 4.88
C PHE A 16 -7.92 3.62 5.79
N GLY A 17 -7.16 3.99 6.81
CA GLY A 17 -7.51 5.11 7.69
C GLY A 17 -8.33 4.73 8.92
N LYS A 18 -8.30 3.47 9.35
CA LYS A 18 -8.88 3.09 10.65
C LYS A 18 -7.92 3.50 11.77
N GLY A 19 -8.43 4.32 12.68
CA GLY A 19 -7.71 4.81 13.87
C GLY A 19 -8.34 4.36 15.18
N THR A 20 -9.19 3.32 15.14
CA THR A 20 -9.98 2.86 16.27
C THR A 20 -9.83 1.37 16.52
N VAL A 21 -9.98 0.96 17.79
CA VAL A 21 -10.10 -0.43 18.20
C VAL A 21 -11.56 -0.73 18.53
N GLN A 22 -12.06 -1.84 17.99
CA GLN A 22 -13.43 -2.30 18.22
C GLN A 22 -13.40 -3.66 18.90
N ASN A 23 -14.24 -3.81 19.92
CA ASN A 23 -14.47 -5.06 20.61
C ASN A 23 -15.85 -5.60 20.24
N VAL A 24 -15.93 -6.91 20.03
CA VAL A 24 -17.20 -7.63 19.86
C VAL A 24 -17.54 -8.27 21.20
N ILE A 25 -18.66 -7.87 21.77
CA ILE A 25 -19.11 -8.32 23.09
C ILE A 25 -20.38 -9.12 22.89
N PRO A 26 -20.36 -10.45 23.11
CA PRO A 26 -21.56 -11.29 23.09
C PRO A 26 -22.54 -10.81 24.17
N LEU A 27 -23.81 -10.61 23.80
CA LEU A 27 -24.84 -10.13 24.72
C LEU A 27 -25.17 -11.17 25.80
N ASP A 28 -25.04 -12.45 25.50
CA ASP A 28 -25.20 -13.54 26.45
C ASP A 28 -24.23 -13.45 27.64
N ASN A 29 -23.07 -12.80 27.47
CA ASN A 29 -22.12 -12.55 28.57
C ASN A 29 -22.59 -11.45 29.53
N ILE A 30 -23.51 -10.59 29.09
CA ILE A 30 -24.00 -9.42 29.82
C ILE A 30 -25.36 -9.74 30.46
N VAL A 31 -26.25 -10.40 29.74
CA VAL A 31 -27.61 -10.70 30.17
C VAL A 31 -27.61 -12.04 30.89
N ARG A 32 -27.71 -11.98 32.22
CA ARG A 32 -27.84 -13.21 33.04
C ARG A 32 -29.25 -13.77 32.99
N GLY A 33 -29.37 -15.09 32.88
CA GLY A 33 -30.69 -15.77 32.88
C GLY A 33 -31.47 -15.56 31.56
N ASN A 34 -30.76 -15.54 30.45
CA ASN A 34 -31.35 -15.45 29.13
C ASN A 34 -32.00 -16.81 28.74
N ASP A 35 -33.34 -16.82 28.59
CA ASP A 35 -34.12 -17.98 28.15
C ASP A 35 -34.53 -17.85 26.65
N HIS A 36 -34.03 -16.86 25.93
CA HIS A 36 -34.43 -16.56 24.54
C HIS A 36 -33.46 -17.09 23.49
N GLY A 37 -32.45 -17.84 23.87
CA GLY A 37 -31.40 -18.33 22.98
C GLY A 37 -30.28 -17.29 22.73
N ASP A 38 -29.59 -17.42 21.59
CA ASP A 38 -28.48 -16.51 21.24
C ASP A 38 -28.98 -15.07 21.02
N LEU A 39 -28.52 -14.16 21.85
CA LEU A 39 -28.84 -12.74 21.79
C LEU A 39 -27.94 -11.95 20.80
N GLY A 40 -26.97 -12.64 20.17
CA GLY A 40 -26.01 -12.00 19.28
C GLY A 40 -24.91 -11.21 20.00
N ALA A 41 -24.31 -10.25 19.32
CA ALA A 41 -23.19 -9.48 19.85
C ALA A 41 -23.27 -8.02 19.45
N ILE A 42 -22.72 -7.14 20.31
CA ILE A 42 -22.52 -5.72 20.02
C ILE A 42 -21.05 -5.49 19.64
N LYS A 43 -20.83 -4.78 18.54
CA LYS A 43 -19.51 -4.30 18.14
C LYS A 43 -19.36 -2.83 18.58
N LEU A 44 -18.49 -2.61 19.55
CA LEU A 44 -18.27 -1.27 20.15
C LEU A 44 -16.87 -0.76 19.85
N THR A 45 -16.77 0.52 19.53
CA THR A 45 -15.47 1.23 19.52
C THR A 45 -15.11 1.59 20.95
N THR A 46 -13.98 1.08 21.44
CA THR A 46 -13.54 1.24 22.84
C THR A 46 -12.29 2.08 22.98
N GLN A 47 -11.46 2.19 21.95
CA GLN A 47 -10.20 2.90 21.99
C GLN A 47 -9.93 3.58 20.65
N LYS A 48 -9.18 4.68 20.69
CA LYS A 48 -8.51 5.30 19.56
C LYS A 48 -6.99 5.16 19.72
N PHE A 49 -6.26 5.10 18.62
CA PHE A 49 -4.80 5.14 18.65
C PHE A 49 -4.28 6.31 17.82
N TYR A 50 -3.12 6.78 18.21
CA TYR A 50 -2.52 7.98 17.65
C TYR A 50 -1.07 7.68 17.26
N ARG A 51 -0.61 8.40 16.26
CA ARG A 51 0.80 8.43 15.88
C ARG A 51 1.59 9.19 16.94
N ILE A 52 2.90 9.01 16.97
CA ILE A 52 3.78 9.66 17.93
C ILE A 52 3.73 11.20 17.83
N ASN A 53 3.39 11.73 16.65
CA ASN A 53 3.17 13.16 16.42
C ASN A 53 1.81 13.67 16.91
N GLY A 54 1.04 12.83 17.58
CA GLY A 54 -0.27 13.14 18.14
C GLY A 54 -1.45 13.03 17.18
N GLY A 55 -1.22 12.89 15.89
CA GLY A 55 -2.29 12.77 14.88
C GLY A 55 -2.90 11.36 14.85
N SER A 56 -4.23 11.27 14.71
CA SER A 56 -4.90 10.00 14.47
C SER A 56 -4.67 9.50 13.04
N THR A 57 -4.70 8.19 12.83
CA THR A 57 -4.83 7.61 11.49
C THR A 57 -6.30 7.53 11.03
N GLN A 58 -7.26 7.88 11.89
CA GLN A 58 -8.69 7.85 11.57
C GLN A 58 -8.98 8.74 10.35
N LEU A 59 -9.71 8.24 9.36
CA LEU A 59 -10.06 8.83 8.07
C LEU A 59 -8.88 9.09 7.13
N GLU A 60 -7.73 9.51 7.64
CA GLU A 60 -6.59 9.94 6.81
C GLU A 60 -5.60 8.82 6.49
N GLY A 61 -5.52 7.81 7.34
CA GLY A 61 -4.51 6.77 7.21
C GLY A 61 -3.08 7.28 7.37
N VAL A 62 -2.13 6.47 6.93
CA VAL A 62 -0.75 6.85 6.72
C VAL A 62 -0.59 7.18 5.25
N LYS A 63 -0.23 8.42 4.93
CA LYS A 63 0.01 8.89 3.55
C LYS A 63 1.37 8.41 3.08
N SER A 64 1.44 7.92 1.83
CA SER A 64 2.72 7.52 1.24
C SER A 64 3.55 8.74 0.87
N ASP A 65 4.86 8.66 1.09
CA ASP A 65 5.83 9.67 0.64
C ASP A 65 6.01 9.60 -0.88
N ILE A 66 5.96 8.37 -1.40
CA ILE A 66 5.96 8.07 -2.83
C ILE A 66 4.66 7.34 -3.15
N VAL A 67 3.76 8.04 -3.84
CA VAL A 67 2.49 7.45 -4.28
C VAL A 67 2.70 6.73 -5.60
N VAL A 68 2.41 5.43 -5.62
CA VAL A 68 2.41 4.60 -6.82
C VAL A 68 0.96 4.22 -7.13
N PRO A 69 0.47 4.40 -8.38
CA PRO A 69 -0.88 4.03 -8.72
C PRO A 69 -1.08 2.51 -8.60
N ASP A 70 -2.25 2.13 -8.12
CA ASP A 70 -2.73 0.75 -8.10
C ASP A 70 -4.13 0.67 -8.74
N ARG A 71 -4.64 -0.55 -8.91
CA ARG A 71 -5.94 -0.77 -9.55
C ARG A 71 -7.13 -0.12 -8.81
N TYR A 72 -6.96 0.27 -7.55
CA TYR A 72 -8.00 0.87 -6.71
C TYR A 72 -7.80 2.38 -6.50
N SER A 73 -6.82 2.99 -7.17
CA SER A 73 -6.42 4.40 -6.95
C SER A 73 -7.56 5.41 -7.13
N TYR A 74 -8.60 5.07 -7.88
CA TYR A 74 -9.77 5.90 -8.15
C TYR A 74 -11.04 5.38 -7.49
N ILE A 75 -10.96 4.31 -6.71
CA ILE A 75 -12.08 3.73 -5.99
C ILE A 75 -12.01 4.21 -4.54
N ASP A 76 -13.14 4.70 -4.04
CA ASP A 76 -13.26 5.13 -2.66
C ASP A 76 -13.28 3.91 -1.74
N LEU A 77 -12.12 3.62 -1.15
CA LEU A 77 -11.87 2.49 -0.26
C LEU A 77 -11.15 3.00 0.98
N GLY A 78 -11.91 3.42 1.99
CA GLY A 78 -11.31 3.90 3.21
C GLY A 78 -12.29 4.00 4.35
N GLU A 79 -11.79 4.25 5.55
CA GLU A 79 -12.62 4.52 6.72
C GLU A 79 -13.51 5.75 6.51
N ARG A 80 -13.03 6.74 5.73
CA ARG A 80 -13.76 7.95 5.38
C ARG A 80 -15.01 7.69 4.54
N ASP A 81 -15.01 6.58 3.78
CA ASP A 81 -16.06 6.21 2.84
C ASP A 81 -17.12 5.31 3.51
N GLN A 82 -16.90 4.96 4.79
CA GLN A 82 -17.86 4.20 5.59
C GLN A 82 -19.06 5.07 5.99
N GLN A 83 -20.18 4.43 6.23
CA GLN A 83 -21.36 5.12 6.77
C GLN A 83 -21.09 5.56 8.22
N ASN A 84 -21.19 6.88 8.48
CA ASN A 84 -21.00 7.48 9.80
C ASN A 84 -19.63 7.16 10.46
N PRO A 85 -18.50 7.43 9.83
CA PRO A 85 -17.20 7.17 10.44
C PRO A 85 -16.96 8.13 11.61
N LEU A 86 -16.18 7.69 12.59
CA LEU A 86 -15.72 8.58 13.66
C LEU A 86 -14.77 9.64 13.08
N GLY A 87 -14.92 10.88 13.57
CA GLY A 87 -14.10 12.00 13.11
C GLY A 87 -12.63 11.84 13.45
N TRP A 88 -11.80 12.47 12.62
CA TRP A 88 -10.37 12.63 12.88
C TRP A 88 -10.14 13.59 14.04
N ASP A 89 -9.15 13.31 14.87
CA ASP A 89 -8.70 14.17 15.96
C ASP A 89 -7.20 13.99 16.21
N LYS A 90 -6.68 14.78 17.15
CA LYS A 90 -5.29 14.70 17.59
C LYS A 90 -5.18 14.90 19.09
N ILE A 91 -4.12 14.36 19.66
CA ILE A 91 -3.70 14.59 21.05
C ILE A 91 -2.35 15.31 21.08
N THR A 92 -1.89 15.68 22.27
CA THR A 92 -0.55 16.21 22.43
C THR A 92 0.49 15.20 21.92
N PRO A 93 1.43 15.61 21.04
CA PRO A 93 2.50 14.74 20.60
C PRO A 93 3.30 14.19 21.77
N ALA A 94 3.82 12.98 21.65
CA ALA A 94 4.81 12.49 22.60
C ALA A 94 6.11 13.30 22.45
N ASP A 95 6.89 13.33 23.53
CA ASP A 95 8.26 13.85 23.45
C ASP A 95 9.13 12.82 22.69
N TYR A 96 9.52 13.15 21.45
CA TYR A 96 10.34 12.27 20.63
C TYR A 96 11.35 13.05 19.80
N LYS A 97 12.46 12.39 19.49
CA LYS A 97 13.48 12.95 18.61
C LYS A 97 13.36 12.33 17.22
N VAL A 98 13.28 13.19 16.21
CA VAL A 98 13.44 12.75 14.83
C VAL A 98 14.84 12.19 14.67
N TRP A 99 14.97 11.11 13.91
CA TRP A 99 16.27 10.52 13.60
C TRP A 99 17.16 11.55 12.86
N ASP A 100 18.36 11.74 13.33
CA ASP A 100 19.33 12.72 12.86
C ASP A 100 20.25 12.16 11.76
N GLY A 101 20.13 10.87 11.47
CA GLY A 101 20.83 10.27 10.34
C GLY A 101 20.31 10.88 9.03
N TYR A 102 21.25 11.14 8.13
CA TYR A 102 20.92 11.77 6.87
C TYR A 102 20.23 10.81 5.91
N ILE A 103 19.07 11.23 5.40
CA ILE A 103 18.44 10.64 4.23
C ILE A 103 17.87 11.79 3.40
N ASP A 104 18.29 11.91 2.14
CA ASP A 104 17.71 12.85 1.19
C ASP A 104 16.41 12.28 0.61
N PHE A 105 15.32 12.46 1.37
CA PHE A 105 14.01 11.99 0.96
C PHE A 105 13.50 12.74 -0.27
N ASP A 106 13.72 14.05 -0.33
CA ASP A 106 13.14 14.89 -1.38
C ASP A 106 13.72 14.54 -2.75
N GLU A 107 15.03 14.33 -2.83
CA GLU A 107 15.68 13.91 -4.09
C GLU A 107 15.27 12.48 -4.47
N ALA A 108 15.14 11.55 -3.51
CA ALA A 108 14.67 10.20 -3.79
C ALA A 108 13.23 10.19 -4.28
N VAL A 109 12.34 10.99 -3.67
CA VAL A 109 10.94 11.16 -4.10
C VAL A 109 10.87 11.76 -5.50
N LYS A 110 11.68 12.78 -5.80
CA LYS A 110 11.75 13.41 -7.12
C LYS A 110 12.20 12.41 -8.19
N SER A 111 13.32 11.71 -7.95
CA SER A 111 13.85 10.70 -8.87
C SER A 111 12.85 9.58 -9.15
N SER A 112 12.14 9.14 -8.12
CA SER A 112 11.08 8.13 -8.25
C SER A 112 9.92 8.64 -9.12
N LYS A 113 9.43 9.86 -8.88
CA LYS A 113 8.36 10.46 -9.69
C LYS A 113 8.76 10.57 -11.16
N GLU A 114 9.98 10.99 -11.44
CA GLU A 114 10.49 11.10 -12.82
C GLU A 114 10.61 9.73 -13.51
N ARG A 115 11.01 8.68 -12.79
CA ARG A 115 11.04 7.30 -13.29
C ARG A 115 9.65 6.77 -13.60
N MET A 116 8.75 6.91 -12.63
CA MET A 116 7.37 6.44 -12.76
C MET A 116 6.63 7.13 -13.92
N ALA A 117 6.82 8.43 -14.10
CA ALA A 117 6.21 9.17 -15.20
C ALA A 117 6.62 8.66 -16.59
N LYS A 118 7.80 8.03 -16.70
CA LYS A 118 8.32 7.45 -17.95
C LYS A 118 8.04 5.95 -18.08
N ASN A 119 7.51 5.33 -17.04
CA ASN A 119 7.30 3.88 -17.00
C ASN A 119 5.96 3.51 -17.63
N GLU A 120 5.98 2.76 -18.72
CA GLU A 120 4.77 2.35 -19.43
C GLU A 120 3.88 1.41 -18.62
N GLN A 121 4.47 0.56 -17.78
CA GLN A 121 3.71 -0.35 -16.92
C GLN A 121 2.92 0.43 -15.86
N ILE A 122 3.53 1.44 -15.23
CA ILE A 122 2.86 2.34 -14.28
C ILE A 122 1.71 3.08 -14.97
N ARG A 123 1.94 3.59 -16.18
CA ARG A 123 0.88 4.23 -16.96
C ARG A 123 -0.27 3.28 -17.26
N LEU A 124 0.04 2.03 -17.61
CA LEU A 124 -0.98 1.03 -17.91
C LEU A 124 -1.79 0.64 -16.66
N ILE A 125 -1.16 0.58 -15.48
CA ILE A 125 -1.84 0.38 -14.20
C ILE A 125 -2.81 1.53 -13.93
N GLU A 126 -2.38 2.76 -14.14
CA GLU A 126 -3.23 3.94 -13.95
C GLU A 126 -4.42 3.97 -14.92
N GLU A 127 -4.21 3.64 -16.20
CA GLU A 127 -5.28 3.52 -17.18
C GLU A 127 -6.29 2.42 -16.80
N ASN A 128 -5.79 1.28 -16.31
CA ASN A 128 -6.64 0.20 -15.81
C ASN A 128 -7.48 0.65 -14.60
N ALA A 129 -6.88 1.38 -13.67
CA ALA A 129 -7.58 1.91 -12.50
C ALA A 129 -8.70 2.89 -12.88
N LYS A 130 -8.45 3.79 -13.84
CA LYS A 130 -9.47 4.69 -14.38
C LYS A 130 -10.61 3.94 -15.06
N TRP A 131 -10.27 2.94 -15.86
CA TRP A 131 -11.27 2.10 -16.51
C TRP A 131 -12.13 1.31 -15.49
N LEU A 132 -11.53 0.78 -14.41
CA LEU A 132 -12.28 0.11 -13.36
C LEU A 132 -13.24 1.07 -12.64
N LYS A 133 -12.83 2.32 -12.44
CA LYS A 133 -13.70 3.36 -11.88
C LYS A 133 -14.88 3.66 -12.83
N GLU A 134 -14.62 3.85 -14.13
CA GLU A 134 -15.66 4.02 -15.14
C GLU A 134 -16.68 2.87 -15.10
N GLN A 135 -16.21 1.62 -15.01
CA GLN A 135 -17.09 0.45 -14.93
C GLN A 135 -17.89 0.41 -13.61
N GLN A 136 -17.31 0.83 -12.50
CA GLN A 136 -18.01 0.88 -11.21
C GLN A 136 -19.11 1.95 -11.19
N ASP A 137 -18.86 3.11 -11.80
CA ASP A 137 -19.80 4.23 -11.83
C ASP A 137 -20.94 4.01 -12.83
N GLU A 138 -20.76 3.06 -13.72
CA GLU A 138 -21.78 2.73 -14.70
C GLU A 138 -22.86 1.84 -14.09
N ASN A 139 -24.01 2.45 -13.83
CA ASN A 139 -25.16 1.80 -13.19
C ASN A 139 -26.37 1.61 -14.16
N LEU A 140 -26.18 1.93 -15.46
CA LEU A 140 -27.22 1.79 -16.47
C LEU A 140 -26.90 0.64 -17.41
N ILE A 141 -27.85 -0.28 -17.54
CA ILE A 141 -27.76 -1.41 -18.47
C ILE A 141 -28.82 -1.22 -19.57
N SER A 142 -28.37 -1.29 -20.80
CA SER A 142 -29.30 -1.24 -21.94
C SER A 142 -30.15 -2.52 -22.03
N LEU A 143 -31.47 -2.37 -22.15
CA LEU A 143 -32.39 -3.49 -22.41
C LEU A 143 -32.42 -3.85 -23.89
N ASN A 144 -31.79 -3.07 -24.76
CA ASN A 144 -31.61 -3.42 -26.17
C ASN A 144 -30.46 -4.43 -26.28
N TYR A 145 -30.75 -5.61 -26.83
CA TYR A 145 -29.82 -6.72 -26.95
C TYR A 145 -28.55 -6.35 -27.74
N ASP A 146 -28.69 -5.71 -28.89
CA ASP A 146 -27.57 -5.37 -29.77
C ASP A 146 -26.66 -4.33 -29.12
N ALA A 147 -27.23 -3.33 -28.45
CA ALA A 147 -26.49 -2.32 -27.70
C ALA A 147 -25.74 -2.94 -26.52
N TYR A 148 -26.37 -3.85 -25.78
CA TYR A 148 -25.73 -4.58 -24.66
C TYR A 148 -24.55 -5.43 -25.16
N VAL A 149 -24.76 -6.25 -26.20
CA VAL A 149 -23.72 -7.11 -26.78
C VAL A 149 -22.55 -6.30 -27.33
N SER A 150 -22.81 -5.18 -27.98
CA SER A 150 -21.77 -4.29 -28.51
C SER A 150 -20.90 -3.73 -27.37
N LYS A 151 -21.54 -3.27 -26.31
CA LYS A 151 -20.86 -2.75 -25.12
C LYS A 151 -20.00 -3.81 -24.45
N GLU A 152 -20.53 -5.02 -24.27
CA GLU A 152 -19.78 -6.16 -23.70
C GLU A 152 -18.53 -6.50 -24.55
N LYS A 153 -18.66 -6.48 -25.87
CA LYS A 153 -17.53 -6.69 -26.78
C LYS A 153 -16.46 -5.61 -26.65
N GLU A 154 -16.85 -4.35 -26.53
CA GLU A 154 -15.93 -3.24 -26.33
C GLU A 154 -15.22 -3.34 -24.97
N ALA A 155 -15.94 -3.63 -23.89
CA ALA A 155 -15.38 -3.84 -22.56
C ALA A 155 -14.37 -5.00 -22.57
N LYS A 156 -14.71 -6.12 -23.21
CA LYS A 156 -13.81 -7.26 -23.39
C LYS A 156 -12.53 -6.87 -24.14
N LYS A 157 -12.68 -6.17 -25.28
CA LYS A 157 -11.54 -5.69 -26.07
C LYS A 157 -10.65 -4.75 -25.26
N ARG A 158 -11.24 -3.85 -24.48
CA ARG A 158 -10.48 -2.92 -23.61
C ARG A 158 -9.77 -3.68 -22.48
N SER A 159 -10.42 -4.68 -21.88
CA SER A 159 -9.80 -5.51 -20.83
C SER A 159 -8.60 -6.31 -21.32
N GLU A 160 -8.56 -6.69 -22.59
CA GLU A 160 -7.44 -7.41 -23.19
C GLU A 160 -6.14 -6.61 -23.17
N LYS A 161 -6.23 -5.27 -23.30
CA LYS A 161 -5.09 -4.37 -23.18
C LYS A 161 -4.38 -4.53 -21.82
N PHE A 162 -5.12 -4.83 -20.76
CA PHE A 162 -4.59 -4.94 -19.39
C PHE A 162 -4.09 -6.34 -19.05
N LYS A 163 -4.22 -7.32 -19.94
CA LYS A 163 -3.67 -8.68 -19.68
C LYS A 163 -2.16 -8.67 -19.50
N SER A 164 -1.46 -7.79 -20.24
CA SER A 164 0.00 -7.64 -20.14
C SER A 164 0.49 -7.17 -18.77
N LEU A 165 -0.38 -6.62 -17.92
CA LEU A 165 -0.04 -6.30 -16.53
C LEU A 165 0.36 -7.53 -15.72
N ARG A 166 -0.09 -8.73 -16.11
CA ARG A 166 0.24 -10.00 -15.44
C ARG A 166 1.59 -10.58 -15.87
N ASP A 167 2.09 -10.12 -17.02
CA ASP A 167 3.30 -10.65 -17.65
C ASP A 167 4.52 -9.77 -17.38
N TYR A 168 4.39 -8.84 -16.42
CA TYR A 168 5.49 -7.96 -16.05
C TYR A 168 6.67 -8.75 -15.47
N ASP A 169 7.89 -8.37 -15.86
CA ASP A 169 9.13 -8.90 -15.34
C ASP A 169 10.15 -7.76 -15.15
N SER A 170 10.52 -7.51 -13.91
CA SER A 170 11.49 -6.46 -13.53
C SER A 170 12.93 -6.81 -13.86
N ARG A 171 13.21 -8.03 -14.26
CA ARG A 171 14.57 -8.59 -14.41
C ARG A 171 15.39 -8.60 -13.11
N LEU A 172 14.76 -8.36 -11.96
CA LEU A 172 15.40 -8.53 -10.66
C LEU A 172 15.48 -10.01 -10.31
N THR A 173 16.58 -10.40 -9.72
CA THR A 173 16.77 -11.76 -9.18
C THR A 173 16.72 -11.69 -7.65
N PHE A 174 15.99 -12.61 -7.05
CA PHE A 174 15.84 -12.73 -5.61
C PHE A 174 16.46 -14.04 -5.15
N SER A 175 17.15 -13.99 -4.03
CA SER A 175 17.73 -15.17 -3.39
C SER A 175 17.41 -15.16 -1.91
N SER A 176 17.17 -16.34 -1.36
CA SER A 176 17.02 -16.52 0.08
C SER A 176 18.35 -16.31 0.81
N LEU A 177 18.25 -15.86 2.05
CA LEU A 177 19.40 -15.70 2.93
C LEU A 177 20.02 -17.06 3.24
N GLN A 178 21.31 -17.07 3.58
CA GLN A 178 22.07 -18.30 3.78
C GLN A 178 21.41 -19.24 4.81
N TYR A 179 20.95 -18.72 5.92
CA TYR A 179 20.27 -19.53 6.96
C TYR A 179 18.97 -20.18 6.45
N GLU A 180 18.25 -19.53 5.54
CA GLU A 180 17.04 -20.11 4.93
C GLU A 180 17.39 -21.23 3.96
N GLN A 181 18.51 -21.10 3.22
CA GLN A 181 18.99 -22.15 2.29
C GLN A 181 19.32 -23.46 3.02
N GLU A 182 19.83 -23.36 4.24
CA GLU A 182 20.08 -24.53 5.10
C GLU A 182 18.75 -25.23 5.47
N LEU A 183 17.70 -24.47 5.76
CA LEU A 183 16.37 -25.05 6.04
C LEU A 183 15.76 -25.78 4.84
N PHE A 184 16.06 -25.34 3.62
CA PHE A 184 15.53 -25.96 2.40
C PHE A 184 16.07 -27.36 2.14
N THR A 185 17.17 -27.74 2.76
CA THR A 185 17.70 -29.11 2.69
C THR A 185 16.81 -30.11 3.43
N GLN A 186 16.06 -29.61 4.41
CA GLN A 186 15.19 -30.43 5.28
C GLN A 186 13.70 -30.27 4.93
N ASP A 187 13.30 -29.16 4.29
CA ASP A 187 11.91 -28.84 3.94
C ASP A 187 11.80 -28.39 2.48
N SER A 188 11.45 -29.33 1.61
CA SER A 188 11.23 -29.08 0.17
C SER A 188 9.99 -28.21 -0.07
N VAL A 189 8.95 -28.31 0.78
CA VAL A 189 7.73 -27.51 0.66
C VAL A 189 8.00 -26.04 0.96
N LEU A 190 8.83 -25.77 1.96
CA LEU A 190 9.30 -24.42 2.25
C LEU A 190 10.08 -23.84 1.09
N ARG A 191 10.97 -24.63 0.48
CA ARG A 191 11.74 -24.23 -0.72
C ARG A 191 10.82 -23.84 -1.86
N GLU A 192 9.84 -24.68 -2.21
CA GLU A 192 8.90 -24.38 -3.30
C GLU A 192 8.07 -23.11 -3.04
N LYS A 193 7.63 -22.90 -1.79
CA LYS A 193 6.93 -21.67 -1.40
C LYS A 193 7.82 -20.44 -1.60
N ARG A 194 9.09 -20.53 -1.22
CA ARG A 194 10.05 -19.44 -1.34
C ARG A 194 10.37 -19.14 -2.81
N ASP A 195 10.56 -20.17 -3.62
CA ASP A 195 10.82 -20.04 -5.06
C ASP A 195 9.65 -19.36 -5.78
N ARG A 196 8.40 -19.70 -5.42
CA ARG A 196 7.21 -19.00 -5.93
C ARG A 196 7.20 -17.53 -5.51
N TRP A 197 7.45 -17.27 -4.25
CA TRP A 197 7.51 -15.90 -3.74
C TRP A 197 8.59 -15.06 -4.44
N HIS A 198 9.79 -15.61 -4.69
CA HIS A 198 10.84 -14.92 -5.45
C HIS A 198 10.39 -14.58 -6.88
N LYS A 199 9.66 -15.49 -7.53
CA LYS A 199 9.08 -15.22 -8.87
C LYS A 199 8.03 -14.11 -8.81
N ASP A 200 7.19 -14.10 -7.77
CA ASP A 200 6.19 -13.06 -7.58
C ASP A 200 6.84 -11.69 -7.33
N LEU A 201 7.90 -11.63 -6.51
CA LEU A 201 8.68 -10.40 -6.31
C LEU A 201 9.31 -9.87 -7.60
N ALA A 202 9.81 -10.76 -8.47
CA ALA A 202 10.39 -10.38 -9.76
C ALA A 202 9.34 -9.78 -10.73
N ARG A 203 8.06 -10.09 -10.52
CA ARG A 203 6.94 -9.58 -11.31
C ARG A 203 6.24 -8.38 -10.70
N ASP A 204 6.76 -7.87 -9.59
CA ASP A 204 6.16 -6.78 -8.84
C ASP A 204 6.89 -5.46 -9.13
N ILE A 205 6.21 -4.59 -9.88
CA ILE A 205 6.74 -3.26 -10.23
C ILE A 205 6.92 -2.36 -9.00
N TYR A 206 6.14 -2.57 -7.94
CA TYR A 206 6.28 -1.80 -6.71
C TYR A 206 7.56 -2.17 -5.98
N VAL A 207 7.90 -3.46 -5.98
CA VAL A 207 9.18 -3.97 -5.45
C VAL A 207 10.35 -3.43 -6.26
N GLU A 208 10.25 -3.39 -7.59
CA GLU A 208 11.28 -2.80 -8.44
C GLU A 208 11.50 -1.32 -8.11
N GLU A 209 10.42 -0.54 -7.99
CA GLU A 209 10.54 0.87 -7.65
C GLU A 209 11.11 1.08 -6.24
N ALA A 210 10.71 0.24 -5.26
CA ALA A 210 11.28 0.28 -3.93
C ALA A 210 12.79 0.02 -3.93
N VAL A 211 13.27 -0.93 -4.72
CA VAL A 211 14.71 -1.20 -4.91
C VAL A 211 15.41 0.00 -5.57
N ASN A 212 14.78 0.65 -6.54
CA ASN A 212 15.34 1.84 -7.16
C ASN A 212 15.44 3.01 -6.19
N VAL A 213 14.43 3.24 -5.36
CA VAL A 213 14.44 4.25 -4.29
C VAL A 213 15.56 3.95 -3.28
N LEU A 214 15.74 2.70 -2.88
CA LEU A 214 16.86 2.31 -2.00
C LEU A 214 18.22 2.61 -2.63
N LYS A 215 18.38 2.37 -3.93
CA LYS A 215 19.60 2.72 -4.68
C LYS A 215 19.84 4.24 -4.69
N ASP A 216 18.79 5.04 -4.89
CA ASP A 216 18.89 6.50 -4.88
C ASP A 216 19.30 7.00 -3.49
N LEU A 217 18.66 6.52 -2.42
CA LEU A 217 19.00 6.86 -1.04
C LEU A 217 20.46 6.50 -0.72
N HIS A 218 20.92 5.32 -1.13
CA HIS A 218 22.30 4.89 -0.92
C HIS A 218 23.30 5.80 -1.65
N LYS A 219 23.03 6.11 -2.91
CA LYS A 219 23.88 7.01 -3.74
C LYS A 219 23.96 8.42 -3.15
N ASN A 220 22.85 8.95 -2.68
CA ASN A 220 22.78 10.30 -2.11
C ASN A 220 23.54 10.37 -0.78
N ASN A 221 23.47 9.32 0.05
CA ASN A 221 24.24 9.22 1.28
C ASN A 221 25.75 9.20 1.03
N ILE A 222 26.23 8.50 -0.01
CA ILE A 222 27.65 8.47 -0.36
C ILE A 222 28.12 9.86 -0.78
N LYS A 223 27.39 10.51 -1.68
CA LYS A 223 27.74 11.86 -2.17
C LYS A 223 27.84 12.88 -1.04
N LYS A 224 26.93 12.83 -0.06
CA LYS A 224 26.97 13.72 1.08
C LYS A 224 28.23 13.51 1.94
N LYS A 225 28.55 12.28 2.26
CA LYS A 225 29.79 11.96 3.02
C LYS A 225 31.04 12.46 2.30
N GLU A 226 31.11 12.32 1.00
CA GLU A 226 32.23 12.83 0.18
C GLU A 226 32.31 14.36 0.25
N ASN A 227 31.17 15.06 0.16
CA ASN A 227 31.12 16.52 0.24
C ASN A 227 31.51 17.04 1.65
N GLU A 228 31.04 16.37 2.71
CA GLU A 228 31.43 16.71 4.09
C GLU A 228 32.93 16.52 4.32
N LEU A 229 33.52 15.44 3.80
CA LEU A 229 34.96 15.17 3.89
C LEU A 229 35.77 16.19 3.07
N ALA A 230 35.25 16.67 1.94
CA ALA A 230 35.90 17.72 1.13
C ALA A 230 35.86 19.08 1.84
N SER A 231 34.76 19.42 2.52
CA SER A 231 34.62 20.69 3.26
C SER A 231 35.46 20.78 4.52
N VAL A 232 35.89 19.66 5.11
CA VAL A 232 36.77 19.60 6.29
C VAL A 232 38.26 19.73 5.91
N LYS A 233 38.58 19.51 4.62
CA LYS A 233 39.97 19.57 4.09
C LYS A 233 40.33 20.89 3.41
N GLY A 234 39.43 21.83 3.29
CA GLY A 234 39.64 23.18 2.78
C GLY A 234 39.48 24.20 3.89
#